data_55f4f115ec0beaba7a09316cde810f38
#
_entry.id   55f4f115ec0beaba7a09316cde810f38
#
_cell.length_a   1.000
_cell.length_b   1.000
_cell.length_c   1.000
_cell.angle_alpha   90.00
_cell.angle_beta   90.00
_cell.angle_gamma   90.00
#
_symmetry.space_group_name_H-M   'P 1'
#
loop_
_entity.id
_entity.type
_entity.pdbx_description
1 polymer ?
#
loop_
_entity_poly.entity_id
_entity_poly.type
_entity_poly.pdbx_seq_one_letter_code
_entity_poly.pdbx_strand_id
1 'polypeptide(L)'
;MLERIIIIHNAIKSGMYPNNKQLQRLYCEQTGYSKVGEATINRDIDVLRTYFQAPLEYDRKRNGYYYFEDWDFALNNISAQDVFYLSAAKTLLSSFQGSPLYEEISGVIDFVTDTQTAGKSALLKRIAIPPAPQILVDKKAWADIVRALQGNNVIEFDYTGRWNTKKTHRRVRPYQILLDDGVCYLYGFAEEREAERLFVLNRMKNIKVTADLFELPAGYEFSSRCGGGRFGSFASDDKDVYVIDFYRDARQYVKDRIWADDQAITDFDKEDRTQIKFTSTQFLKIQEWVLSMGGNAIPRAPEWLVEEWKNQISQMVENTKR
;
A
#
# COMPACT_ATOMS: atom_id res chain seq x y z
N MET A 1 -2.11 8.28 -17.49
CA MET A 1 -3.04 7.75 -18.53
C MET A 1 -4.42 8.37 -18.40
N LEU A 2 -5.11 8.29 -17.27
CA LEU A 2 -6.48 8.80 -17.10
C LEU A 2 -6.59 10.30 -17.38
N GLU A 3 -5.70 11.14 -16.82
CA GLU A 3 -5.63 12.57 -17.07
C GLU A 3 -5.59 12.89 -18.59
N ARG A 4 -4.79 12.13 -19.36
CA ARG A 4 -4.70 12.31 -20.81
C ARG A 4 -5.98 11.91 -21.53
N ILE A 5 -6.61 10.82 -21.12
CA ILE A 5 -7.90 10.37 -21.65
C ILE A 5 -8.98 11.44 -21.43
N ILE A 6 -8.97 12.10 -20.27
CA ILE A 6 -9.91 13.19 -19.95
C ILE A 6 -9.69 14.39 -20.83
N ILE A 7 -8.45 14.82 -21.01
CA ILE A 7 -8.11 15.93 -21.90
C ILE A 7 -8.55 15.63 -23.33
N ILE A 8 -8.32 14.40 -23.80
CA ILE A 8 -8.77 13.93 -25.12
C ILE A 8 -10.30 13.96 -25.21
N HIS A 9 -10.99 13.40 -24.21
CA HIS A 9 -12.45 13.41 -24.16
C HIS A 9 -13.03 14.82 -24.25
N ASN A 10 -12.57 15.72 -23.38
CA ASN A 10 -13.04 17.10 -23.35
C ASN A 10 -12.81 17.83 -24.69
N ALA A 11 -11.66 17.58 -25.33
CA ALA A 11 -11.36 18.13 -26.62
C ALA A 11 -12.30 17.61 -27.73
N ILE A 12 -12.64 16.33 -27.71
CA ILE A 12 -13.57 15.73 -28.67
C ILE A 12 -15.01 16.20 -28.38
N LYS A 13 -15.42 16.23 -27.12
CA LYS A 13 -16.75 16.67 -26.69
C LYS A 13 -17.01 18.14 -27.02
N SER A 14 -15.97 18.98 -27.06
CA SER A 14 -16.11 20.39 -27.47
C SER A 14 -16.56 20.59 -28.94
N GLY A 15 -16.60 19.53 -29.75
CA GLY A 15 -17.00 19.58 -31.16
C GLY A 15 -15.95 20.16 -32.10
N MET A 16 -14.70 20.31 -31.65
CA MET A 16 -13.60 20.89 -32.46
C MET A 16 -12.96 19.91 -33.44
N TYR A 17 -13.36 18.63 -33.44
CA TYR A 17 -12.80 17.58 -34.30
C TYR A 17 -11.27 17.48 -34.22
N PRO A 18 -10.68 17.30 -33.02
CA PRO A 18 -9.24 17.29 -32.89
C PRO A 18 -8.63 16.04 -33.52
N ASN A 19 -7.49 16.21 -34.23
CA ASN A 19 -6.66 15.09 -34.68
C ASN A 19 -5.53 14.76 -33.67
N ASN A 20 -4.79 13.67 -33.91
CA ASN A 20 -3.72 13.23 -33.03
C ASN A 20 -2.70 14.33 -32.69
N LYS A 21 -2.30 15.14 -33.69
CA LYS A 21 -1.31 16.23 -33.46
C LYS A 21 -1.88 17.34 -32.57
N GLN A 22 -3.16 17.65 -32.74
CA GLN A 22 -3.84 18.64 -31.89
C GLN A 22 -4.01 18.12 -30.47
N LEU A 23 -4.38 16.84 -30.30
CA LEU A 23 -4.49 16.19 -29.01
C LEU A 23 -3.13 16.12 -28.28
N GLN A 24 -2.05 15.80 -29.00
CA GLN A 24 -0.69 15.83 -28.44
C GLN A 24 -0.33 17.24 -27.91
N ARG A 25 -0.58 18.27 -28.74
CA ARG A 25 -0.28 19.65 -28.38
C ARG A 25 -1.08 20.08 -27.14
N LEU A 26 -2.39 19.84 -27.17
CA LEU A 26 -3.29 20.19 -26.07
C LEU A 26 -2.87 19.55 -24.76
N TYR A 27 -2.51 18.27 -24.79
CA TYR A 27 -2.02 17.57 -23.60
C TYR A 27 -0.72 18.21 -23.07
N CYS A 28 0.24 18.47 -23.93
CA CYS A 28 1.49 19.11 -23.53
C CYS A 28 1.28 20.52 -22.96
N GLU A 29 0.38 21.30 -23.54
CA GLU A 29 0.06 22.65 -23.08
C GLU A 29 -0.60 22.64 -21.70
N GLN A 30 -1.53 21.72 -21.45
CA GLN A 30 -2.25 21.64 -20.17
C GLN A 30 -1.44 21.03 -19.03
N THR A 31 -0.54 20.09 -19.34
CA THR A 31 0.21 19.34 -18.32
C THR A 31 1.65 19.79 -18.14
N GLY A 32 2.17 20.61 -19.05
CA GLY A 32 3.58 21.05 -19.05
C GLY A 32 4.58 19.97 -19.52
N TYR A 33 4.13 18.82 -19.99
CA TYR A 33 5.02 17.80 -20.57
C TYR A 33 5.59 18.26 -21.91
N SER A 34 6.87 17.98 -22.16
CA SER A 34 7.56 18.43 -23.36
C SER A 34 7.12 17.68 -24.63
N LYS A 35 6.69 16.43 -24.52
CA LYS A 35 6.27 15.60 -25.67
C LYS A 35 5.47 14.38 -25.23
N VAL A 36 4.45 14.02 -26.01
CA VAL A 36 3.75 12.73 -25.96
C VAL A 36 3.79 12.09 -27.36
N GLY A 37 3.98 10.77 -27.44
CA GLY A 37 4.05 10.04 -28.71
C GLY A 37 2.67 9.86 -29.36
N GLU A 38 2.62 9.86 -30.71
CA GLU A 38 1.37 9.61 -31.44
C GLU A 38 0.78 8.22 -31.14
N ALA A 39 1.63 7.20 -30.99
CA ALA A 39 1.21 5.87 -30.57
C ALA A 39 0.53 5.85 -29.19
N THR A 40 0.90 6.76 -28.32
CA THR A 40 0.29 6.90 -27.00
C THR A 40 -1.12 7.47 -27.10
N ILE A 41 -1.32 8.50 -27.92
CA ILE A 41 -2.65 9.08 -28.19
C ILE A 41 -3.55 8.03 -28.86
N ASN A 42 -3.05 7.30 -29.85
CA ASN A 42 -3.83 6.23 -30.50
C ASN A 42 -4.29 5.18 -29.49
N ARG A 43 -3.42 4.75 -28.56
CA ARG A 43 -3.79 3.79 -27.51
C ARG A 43 -4.87 4.37 -26.60
N ASP A 44 -4.81 5.65 -26.26
CA ASP A 44 -5.84 6.27 -25.42
C ASP A 44 -7.19 6.40 -26.17
N ILE A 45 -7.16 6.67 -27.49
CA ILE A 45 -8.36 6.62 -28.36
C ILE A 45 -8.95 5.21 -28.39
N ASP A 46 -8.11 4.18 -28.50
CA ASP A 46 -8.56 2.78 -28.47
C ASP A 46 -9.15 2.43 -27.10
N VAL A 47 -8.59 2.91 -26.00
CA VAL A 47 -9.16 2.75 -24.66
C VAL A 47 -10.54 3.41 -24.56
N LEU A 48 -10.70 4.64 -25.09
CA LEU A 48 -12.02 5.28 -25.13
C LEU A 48 -13.05 4.43 -25.90
N ARG A 49 -12.68 3.86 -27.05
CA ARG A 49 -13.57 3.02 -27.86
C ARG A 49 -13.90 1.68 -27.24
N THR A 50 -12.86 0.97 -26.77
CA THR A 50 -13.01 -0.44 -26.39
C THR A 50 -13.36 -0.64 -24.94
N TYR A 51 -12.77 0.13 -24.03
CA TYR A 51 -12.99 0.00 -22.60
C TYR A 51 -14.15 0.85 -22.12
N PHE A 52 -14.22 2.12 -22.56
CA PHE A 52 -15.30 3.02 -22.19
C PHE A 52 -16.49 2.97 -23.14
N GLN A 53 -16.42 2.18 -24.21
CA GLN A 53 -17.49 2.04 -25.23
C GLN A 53 -17.96 3.39 -25.79
N ALA A 54 -17.03 4.36 -25.87
CA ALA A 54 -17.34 5.67 -26.39
C ALA A 54 -17.74 5.60 -27.86
N PRO A 55 -18.84 6.28 -28.29
CA PRO A 55 -19.30 6.33 -29.66
C PRO A 55 -18.41 7.23 -30.52
N LEU A 56 -17.12 6.87 -30.63
CA LEU A 56 -16.04 7.66 -31.17
C LEU A 56 -15.69 7.27 -32.60
N GLU A 57 -15.81 8.21 -33.53
CA GLU A 57 -15.42 8.04 -34.93
C GLU A 57 -14.42 9.11 -35.39
N TYR A 58 -13.85 8.89 -36.57
CA TYR A 58 -12.94 9.84 -37.22
C TYR A 58 -13.54 10.36 -38.52
N ASP A 59 -13.82 11.68 -38.55
CA ASP A 59 -14.28 12.36 -39.75
C ASP A 59 -13.10 12.73 -40.65
N ARG A 60 -13.00 12.06 -41.82
CA ARG A 60 -11.92 12.30 -42.81
C ARG A 60 -12.00 13.68 -43.43
N LYS A 61 -13.20 14.28 -43.57
CA LYS A 61 -13.38 15.59 -44.17
C LYS A 61 -12.93 16.71 -43.24
N ARG A 62 -13.25 16.58 -41.94
CA ARG A 62 -12.86 17.52 -40.88
C ARG A 62 -11.50 17.19 -40.27
N ASN A 63 -10.92 16.03 -40.67
CA ASN A 63 -9.62 15.54 -40.22
C ASN A 63 -9.50 15.44 -38.68
N GLY A 64 -10.51 14.86 -38.03
CA GLY A 64 -10.52 14.77 -36.57
C GLY A 64 -11.53 13.82 -35.98
N TYR A 65 -11.37 13.52 -34.70
CA TYR A 65 -12.25 12.66 -33.92
C TYR A 65 -13.52 13.40 -33.47
N TYR A 66 -14.61 12.66 -33.38
CA TYR A 66 -15.89 13.16 -32.86
C TYR A 66 -16.71 12.01 -32.25
N TYR A 67 -17.66 12.36 -31.36
CA TYR A 67 -18.69 11.44 -30.91
C TYR A 67 -19.89 11.55 -31.85
N PHE A 68 -20.36 10.39 -32.36
CA PHE A 68 -21.51 10.39 -33.27
C PHE A 68 -22.86 10.46 -32.55
N GLU A 69 -22.87 10.31 -31.21
CA GLU A 69 -24.00 10.57 -30.34
C GLU A 69 -23.49 11.30 -29.07
N ASP A 70 -24.42 11.93 -28.34
CA ASP A 70 -24.05 12.60 -27.09
C ASP A 70 -23.57 11.58 -26.06
N TRP A 71 -22.32 11.68 -25.70
CA TRP A 71 -21.65 10.74 -24.81
C TRP A 71 -20.75 11.48 -23.82
N ASP A 72 -20.82 11.00 -22.59
CA ASP A 72 -19.90 11.42 -21.54
C ASP A 72 -19.34 10.19 -20.85
N PHE A 73 -18.23 10.34 -20.13
CA PHE A 73 -17.80 9.29 -19.25
C PHE A 73 -18.98 8.87 -18.37
N ALA A 74 -19.22 7.56 -18.25
CA ALA A 74 -20.33 7.00 -17.43
C ALA A 74 -20.19 7.30 -15.92
N LEU A 75 -19.44 8.35 -15.57
CA LEU A 75 -19.42 8.96 -14.23
C LEU A 75 -20.80 9.52 -13.85
N ASN A 76 -21.69 9.70 -14.82
CA ASN A 76 -23.09 10.10 -14.59
C ASN A 76 -23.89 9.10 -13.74
N ASN A 77 -23.40 7.88 -13.56
CA ASN A 77 -24.02 6.86 -12.72
C ASN A 77 -23.43 6.76 -11.31
N ILE A 78 -22.44 7.60 -10.97
CA ILE A 78 -21.88 7.62 -9.61
C ILE A 78 -22.88 8.35 -8.70
N SER A 79 -23.46 7.62 -7.78
CA SER A 79 -24.39 8.16 -6.81
C SER A 79 -23.68 8.99 -5.73
N ALA A 80 -24.40 9.84 -5.02
CA ALA A 80 -23.88 10.55 -3.85
C ALA A 80 -23.35 9.58 -2.78
N GLN A 81 -23.87 8.35 -2.74
CA GLN A 81 -23.42 7.29 -1.86
C GLN A 81 -22.05 6.73 -2.30
N ASP A 82 -21.83 6.58 -3.61
CA ASP A 82 -20.54 6.13 -4.15
C ASP A 82 -19.44 7.17 -3.90
N VAL A 83 -19.75 8.47 -4.10
CA VAL A 83 -18.86 9.58 -3.74
C VAL A 83 -18.49 9.54 -2.26
N PHE A 84 -19.44 9.25 -1.38
CA PHE A 84 -19.20 9.07 0.03
C PHE A 84 -18.22 7.91 0.30
N TYR A 85 -18.45 6.72 -0.28
CA TYR A 85 -17.60 5.57 -0.09
C TYR A 85 -16.18 5.77 -0.64
N LEU A 86 -16.04 6.39 -1.83
CA LEU A 86 -14.74 6.72 -2.41
C LEU A 86 -13.96 7.70 -1.52
N SER A 87 -14.62 8.72 -1.01
CA SER A 87 -13.99 9.70 -0.12
C SER A 87 -13.62 9.09 1.23
N ALA A 88 -14.44 8.17 1.76
CA ALA A 88 -14.11 7.41 2.96
C ALA A 88 -12.90 6.49 2.72
N ALA A 89 -12.84 5.80 1.57
CA ALA A 89 -11.70 4.99 1.18
C ALA A 89 -10.40 5.81 1.10
N LYS A 90 -10.46 7.01 0.50
CA LYS A 90 -9.31 7.95 0.48
C LYS A 90 -8.85 8.29 1.91
N THR A 91 -9.78 8.53 2.82
CA THR A 91 -9.47 8.82 4.22
C THR A 91 -8.82 7.61 4.91
N LEU A 92 -9.32 6.38 4.66
CA LEU A 92 -8.71 5.13 5.17
C LEU A 92 -7.28 4.94 4.70
N LEU A 93 -6.98 5.33 3.47
CA LEU A 93 -5.63 5.24 2.89
C LEU A 93 -4.69 6.35 3.36
N SER A 94 -5.15 7.31 4.17
CA SER A 94 -4.34 8.48 4.58
C SER A 94 -3.10 8.11 5.40
N SER A 95 -3.06 6.94 6.05
CA SER A 95 -1.86 6.42 6.70
C SER A 95 -0.68 6.22 5.73
N PHE A 96 -0.94 6.12 4.42
CA PHE A 96 0.06 6.00 3.37
C PHE A 96 0.24 7.27 2.54
N GLN A 97 -0.17 8.43 3.05
CA GLN A 97 -0.12 9.72 2.35
C GLN A 97 1.29 10.11 1.86
N GLY A 98 2.35 9.56 2.48
CA GLY A 98 3.73 9.74 2.06
C GLY A 98 4.17 8.84 0.90
N SER A 99 3.29 8.00 0.34
CA SER A 99 3.59 7.10 -0.77
C SER A 99 3.06 7.61 -2.10
N PRO A 100 3.79 7.40 -3.22
CA PRO A 100 3.28 7.73 -4.55
C PRO A 100 1.97 7.00 -4.90
N LEU A 101 1.76 5.79 -4.39
CA LEU A 101 0.52 5.04 -4.60
C LEU A 101 -0.70 5.80 -4.04
N TYR A 102 -0.56 6.40 -2.85
CA TYR A 102 -1.64 7.22 -2.29
C TYR A 102 -1.93 8.45 -3.17
N GLU A 103 -0.89 9.12 -3.67
CA GLU A 103 -1.06 10.27 -4.55
C GLU A 103 -1.83 9.89 -5.83
N GLU A 104 -1.48 8.75 -6.45
CA GLU A 104 -2.15 8.25 -7.66
C GLU A 104 -3.62 7.88 -7.39
N ILE A 105 -3.89 7.09 -6.34
CA ILE A 105 -5.26 6.68 -5.97
C ILE A 105 -6.08 7.91 -5.57
N SER A 106 -5.51 8.81 -4.77
CA SER A 106 -6.15 10.04 -4.33
C SER A 106 -6.54 10.92 -5.51
N GLY A 107 -5.66 11.06 -6.50
CA GLY A 107 -5.93 11.81 -7.73
C GLY A 107 -7.10 11.23 -8.53
N VAL A 108 -7.19 9.91 -8.63
CA VAL A 108 -8.33 9.24 -9.30
C VAL A 108 -9.63 9.49 -8.53
N ILE A 109 -9.61 9.34 -7.20
CA ILE A 109 -10.79 9.57 -6.36
C ILE A 109 -11.23 11.04 -6.46
N ASP A 110 -10.30 12.00 -6.37
CA ASP A 110 -10.63 13.43 -6.47
C ASP A 110 -11.26 13.74 -7.83
N PHE A 111 -10.68 13.23 -8.91
CA PHE A 111 -11.25 13.41 -10.23
C PHE A 111 -12.69 12.90 -10.31
N VAL A 112 -12.95 11.67 -9.83
CA VAL A 112 -14.28 11.07 -9.84
C VAL A 112 -15.26 11.84 -8.95
N THR A 113 -14.82 12.35 -7.81
CA THR A 113 -15.68 13.05 -6.85
C THR A 113 -15.88 14.52 -7.18
N ASP A 114 -14.93 15.19 -7.84
CA ASP A 114 -15.04 16.61 -8.22
C ASP A 114 -15.94 16.83 -9.46
N THR A 115 -16.07 15.81 -10.33
CA THR A 115 -17.01 15.85 -11.45
C THR A 115 -18.48 15.83 -11.00
N GLN A 116 -18.75 15.44 -9.76
CA GLN A 116 -20.07 15.43 -9.16
C GLN A 116 -20.26 16.68 -8.29
N THR A 117 -21.01 17.66 -8.79
CA THR A 117 -21.35 18.92 -8.10
C THR A 117 -22.28 18.74 -6.90
N ALA A 118 -22.78 17.55 -6.64
CA ALA A 118 -23.68 17.23 -5.54
C ALA A 118 -22.92 17.02 -4.23
N GLY A 119 -22.73 18.09 -3.50
CA GLY A 119 -22.54 18.13 -2.05
C GLY A 119 -21.60 17.09 -1.45
N LYS A 120 -20.35 17.46 -1.21
CA LYS A 120 -19.48 16.70 -0.28
C LYS A 120 -20.30 16.40 0.98
N SER A 121 -20.68 15.16 1.17
CA SER A 121 -21.62 14.73 2.21
C SER A 121 -21.19 15.28 3.56
N ALA A 122 -22.11 15.98 4.27
CA ALA A 122 -21.85 16.45 5.63
C ALA A 122 -21.41 15.31 6.58
N LEU A 123 -21.76 14.06 6.23
CA LEU A 123 -21.38 12.87 6.94
C LEU A 123 -19.86 12.58 6.84
N LEU A 124 -19.18 12.89 5.72
CA LEU A 124 -17.72 12.73 5.60
C LEU A 124 -16.95 13.54 6.63
N LYS A 125 -17.44 14.73 6.99
CA LYS A 125 -16.83 15.57 8.04
C LYS A 125 -16.95 14.97 9.45
N ARG A 126 -17.78 13.94 9.61
CA ARG A 126 -17.97 13.22 10.87
C ARG A 126 -17.19 11.92 10.97
N ILE A 127 -16.48 11.54 9.90
CA ILE A 127 -15.55 10.40 9.88
C ILE A 127 -14.14 10.99 9.93
N ALA A 128 -13.42 10.69 11.00
CA ALA A 128 -12.05 11.14 11.17
C ALA A 128 -11.14 9.93 11.41
N ILE A 129 -10.02 9.90 10.73
CA ILE A 129 -8.92 8.98 11.00
C ILE A 129 -7.80 9.84 11.57
N PRO A 130 -7.36 9.58 12.83
CA PRO A 130 -6.25 10.31 13.40
C PRO A 130 -5.00 10.19 12.53
N PRO A 131 -4.21 11.27 12.39
CA PRO A 131 -2.96 11.18 11.65
C PRO A 131 -2.01 10.20 12.32
N ALA A 132 -1.42 9.30 11.51
CA ALA A 132 -0.38 8.38 11.93
C ALA A 132 1.01 8.88 11.48
N PRO A 133 2.10 8.43 12.12
CA PRO A 133 3.45 8.67 11.61
C PRO A 133 3.57 8.19 10.17
N GLN A 134 4.20 8.99 9.32
CA GLN A 134 4.32 8.71 7.89
C GLN A 134 5.79 8.57 7.49
N ILE A 135 6.04 7.70 6.53
CA ILE A 135 7.34 7.56 5.90
C ILE A 135 7.22 8.02 4.45
N LEU A 136 8.01 9.05 4.10
CA LEU A 136 8.06 9.54 2.72
C LEU A 136 8.83 8.56 1.84
N VAL A 137 8.23 8.18 0.73
CA VAL A 137 8.85 7.33 -0.29
C VAL A 137 9.22 8.19 -1.50
N ASP A 138 10.47 8.07 -1.93
CA ASP A 138 10.96 8.78 -3.13
C ASP A 138 10.24 8.27 -4.39
N LYS A 139 9.74 9.22 -5.21
CA LYS A 139 8.95 8.90 -6.42
C LYS A 139 9.76 8.10 -7.45
N LYS A 140 11.06 8.38 -7.58
CA LYS A 140 11.92 7.65 -8.51
C LYS A 140 12.16 6.23 -8.01
N ALA A 141 12.44 6.08 -6.70
CA ALA A 141 12.59 4.76 -6.09
C ALA A 141 11.32 3.90 -6.26
N TRP A 142 10.15 4.49 -6.05
CA TRP A 142 8.86 3.82 -6.28
C TRP A 142 8.71 3.37 -7.73
N ALA A 143 8.93 4.27 -8.69
CA ALA A 143 8.80 3.96 -10.12
C ALA A 143 9.78 2.87 -10.57
N ASP A 144 11.03 2.90 -10.08
CA ASP A 144 12.04 1.87 -10.38
C ASP A 144 11.62 0.50 -9.82
N ILE A 145 11.08 0.45 -8.61
CA ILE A 145 10.58 -0.80 -7.99
C ILE A 145 9.36 -1.34 -8.74
N VAL A 146 8.38 -0.48 -9.05
CA VAL A 146 7.18 -0.90 -9.80
C VAL A 146 7.58 -1.45 -11.18
N ARG A 147 8.51 -0.79 -11.88
CA ARG A 147 9.03 -1.28 -13.17
C ARG A 147 9.70 -2.64 -13.02
N ALA A 148 10.50 -2.84 -11.97
CA ALA A 148 11.17 -4.11 -11.72
C ALA A 148 10.17 -5.24 -11.42
N LEU A 149 9.11 -4.95 -10.64
CA LEU A 149 8.03 -5.92 -10.38
C LEU A 149 7.25 -6.28 -11.64
N GLN A 150 6.95 -5.30 -12.51
CA GLN A 150 6.25 -5.55 -13.77
C GLN A 150 7.04 -6.40 -14.76
N GLY A 151 8.37 -6.22 -14.78
CA GLY A 151 9.28 -6.91 -15.68
C GLY A 151 9.93 -8.16 -15.10
N ASN A 152 9.67 -8.50 -13.83
CA ASN A 152 10.40 -9.52 -13.07
C ASN A 152 11.92 -9.33 -13.14
N ASN A 153 12.37 -8.07 -13.02
CA ASN A 153 13.79 -7.74 -13.05
C ASN A 153 14.41 -7.80 -11.66
N VAL A 154 15.62 -8.33 -11.58
CA VAL A 154 16.46 -8.21 -10.38
C VAL A 154 16.84 -6.74 -10.18
N ILE A 155 16.85 -6.29 -8.93
CA ILE A 155 17.28 -4.93 -8.58
C ILE A 155 18.52 -4.94 -7.70
N GLU A 156 19.33 -3.90 -7.82
CA GLU A 156 20.47 -3.61 -6.95
C GLU A 156 20.24 -2.27 -6.24
N PHE A 157 20.59 -2.20 -4.97
CA PHE A 157 20.48 -0.97 -4.19
C PHE A 157 21.38 -0.98 -2.97
N ASP A 158 21.62 0.20 -2.45
CA ASP A 158 22.27 0.39 -1.16
C ASP A 158 21.24 0.44 -0.04
N TYR A 159 21.46 -0.28 1.04
CA TYR A 159 20.53 -0.38 2.15
C TYR A 159 21.18 -0.14 3.51
N THR A 160 20.48 0.63 4.35
CA THR A 160 20.84 0.85 5.74
C THR A 160 19.75 0.26 6.64
N GLY A 161 20.10 -0.80 7.38
CA GLY A 161 19.16 -1.48 8.28
C GLY A 161 18.78 -0.66 9.51
N ARG A 162 17.79 -1.13 10.28
CA ARG A 162 17.34 -0.47 11.53
C ARG A 162 18.42 -0.52 12.61
N TRP A 163 19.07 -1.67 12.75
CA TRP A 163 20.02 -1.96 13.83
C TRP A 163 21.48 -1.90 13.37
N ASN A 164 21.74 -1.94 12.09
CA ASN A 164 23.06 -1.87 11.51
C ASN A 164 23.16 -0.63 10.63
N THR A 165 23.84 0.39 11.11
CA THR A 165 24.04 1.67 10.41
C THR A 165 25.02 1.58 9.25
N LYS A 166 25.72 0.44 9.07
CA LYS A 166 26.58 0.24 7.92
C LYS A 166 25.73 0.10 6.65
N LYS A 167 26.04 0.93 5.67
CA LYS A 167 25.53 0.82 4.32
C LYS A 167 25.98 -0.49 3.70
N THR A 168 25.07 -1.27 3.17
CA THR A 168 25.33 -2.56 2.52
C THR A 168 24.71 -2.55 1.14
N HIS A 169 25.43 -3.11 0.16
CA HIS A 169 24.90 -3.32 -1.17
C HIS A 169 24.03 -4.59 -1.18
N ARG A 170 22.89 -4.53 -1.87
CA ARG A 170 21.91 -5.61 -1.97
C ARG A 170 21.57 -5.91 -3.41
N ARG A 171 21.45 -7.18 -3.73
CA ARG A 171 20.92 -7.69 -4.98
C ARG A 171 19.69 -8.54 -4.66
N VAL A 172 18.53 -8.14 -5.17
CA VAL A 172 17.24 -8.69 -4.73
C VAL A 172 16.35 -9.00 -5.93
N ARG A 173 15.70 -10.15 -5.87
CA ARG A 173 14.56 -10.52 -6.72
C ARG A 173 13.30 -9.96 -6.05
N PRO A 174 12.73 -8.86 -6.52
CA PRO A 174 11.58 -8.22 -5.88
C PRO A 174 10.32 -9.03 -6.14
N TYR A 175 9.62 -9.44 -5.07
CA TYR A 175 8.41 -10.24 -5.20
C TYR A 175 7.15 -9.38 -5.07
N GLN A 176 7.11 -8.50 -4.08
CA GLN A 176 5.89 -7.75 -3.74
C GLN A 176 6.18 -6.47 -2.95
N ILE A 177 5.33 -5.44 -3.15
CA ILE A 177 5.25 -4.29 -2.25
C ILE A 177 4.21 -4.59 -1.17
N LEU A 178 4.57 -4.28 0.08
CA LEU A 178 3.69 -4.41 1.22
C LEU A 178 3.47 -3.04 1.85
N LEU A 179 2.24 -2.80 2.26
CA LEU A 179 1.83 -1.61 2.99
C LEU A 179 1.41 -2.05 4.39
N ASP A 180 2.17 -1.64 5.41
CA ASP A 180 1.93 -2.03 6.79
C ASP A 180 2.24 -0.86 7.72
N ASP A 181 1.24 -0.44 8.50
CA ASP A 181 1.34 0.61 9.51
C ASP A 181 2.01 1.92 9.03
N GLY A 182 1.56 2.40 7.86
CA GLY A 182 2.08 3.62 7.23
C GLY A 182 3.48 3.48 6.59
N VAL A 183 4.03 2.28 6.57
CA VAL A 183 5.35 1.98 5.99
C VAL A 183 5.19 1.16 4.72
N CYS A 184 5.95 1.53 3.67
CA CYS A 184 6.05 0.74 2.45
C CYS A 184 7.28 -0.15 2.51
N TYR A 185 7.08 -1.44 2.28
CA TYR A 185 8.14 -2.46 2.24
C TYR A 185 8.22 -3.09 0.86
N LEU A 186 9.43 -3.47 0.48
CA LEU A 186 9.67 -4.43 -0.58
C LEU A 186 9.95 -5.80 0.04
N TYR A 187 9.19 -6.80 -0.32
CA TYR A 187 9.48 -8.20 -0.03
C TYR A 187 10.13 -8.86 -1.23
N GLY A 188 11.18 -9.62 -1.01
CA GLY A 188 11.90 -10.28 -2.08
C GLY A 188 13.03 -11.17 -1.57
N PHE A 189 13.63 -11.94 -2.47
CA PHE A 189 14.76 -12.82 -2.19
C PHE A 189 16.07 -12.06 -2.31
N ALA A 190 16.78 -11.94 -1.20
CA ALA A 190 18.12 -11.34 -1.15
C ALA A 190 19.19 -12.37 -1.51
N GLU A 191 19.83 -12.22 -2.68
CA GLU A 191 20.74 -13.21 -3.23
C GLU A 191 21.95 -13.46 -2.32
N GLU A 192 22.53 -12.39 -1.75
CA GLU A 192 23.68 -12.50 -0.84
C GLU A 192 23.35 -13.09 0.54
N ARG A 193 22.08 -13.28 0.85
CA ARG A 193 21.60 -13.88 2.10
C ARG A 193 20.94 -15.23 1.89
N GLU A 194 20.73 -15.59 0.62
CA GLU A 194 19.98 -16.79 0.22
C GLU A 194 18.65 -16.95 0.95
N ALA A 195 17.96 -15.81 1.19
CA ALA A 195 16.75 -15.79 1.98
C ALA A 195 15.82 -14.63 1.58
N GLU A 196 14.53 -14.85 1.76
CA GLU A 196 13.51 -13.81 1.61
C GLU A 196 13.63 -12.77 2.73
N ARG A 197 13.48 -11.49 2.39
CA ARG A 197 13.65 -10.36 3.32
C ARG A 197 12.69 -9.23 3.00
N LEU A 198 12.40 -8.44 4.04
CA LEU A 198 11.68 -7.17 3.95
C LEU A 198 12.66 -5.99 3.97
N PHE A 199 12.48 -5.09 3.02
CA PHE A 199 13.26 -3.86 2.90
C PHE A 199 12.33 -2.67 2.98
N VAL A 200 12.58 -1.75 3.90
CA VAL A 200 11.83 -0.50 4.00
C VAL A 200 12.21 0.42 2.83
N LEU A 201 11.26 0.85 2.01
CA LEU A 201 11.52 1.55 0.76
C LEU A 201 12.35 2.83 0.94
N ASN A 202 12.06 3.64 1.95
CA ASN A 202 12.78 4.90 2.18
C ASN A 202 14.25 4.74 2.58
N ARG A 203 14.67 3.51 2.97
CA ARG A 203 16.05 3.14 3.31
C ARG A 203 16.82 2.57 2.13
N MET A 204 16.15 2.34 1.01
CA MET A 204 16.77 1.91 -0.24
C MET A 204 17.28 3.13 -1.00
N LYS A 205 18.56 3.11 -1.40
CA LYS A 205 19.20 4.20 -2.14
C LYS A 205 19.88 3.66 -3.37
N ASN A 206 20.04 4.50 -4.40
CA ASN A 206 20.74 4.15 -5.64
C ASN A 206 20.17 2.90 -6.31
N ILE A 207 18.83 2.78 -6.37
CA ILE A 207 18.14 1.63 -6.98
C ILE A 207 18.48 1.57 -8.46
N LYS A 208 18.90 0.38 -8.90
CA LYS A 208 19.15 0.04 -10.30
C LYS A 208 18.32 -1.17 -10.68
N VAL A 209 17.51 -1.05 -11.70
CA VAL A 209 16.81 -2.19 -12.32
C VAL A 209 17.80 -2.82 -13.30
N THR A 210 18.13 -4.08 -13.08
CA THR A 210 19.08 -4.81 -13.94
C THR A 210 18.38 -5.42 -15.14
N ALA A 211 19.15 -5.95 -16.09
CA ALA A 211 18.60 -6.72 -17.21
C ALA A 211 18.30 -8.18 -16.83
N ASP A 212 18.76 -8.62 -15.66
CA ASP A 212 18.57 -10.00 -15.22
C ASP A 212 17.12 -10.22 -14.80
N LEU A 213 16.54 -11.30 -15.29
CA LEU A 213 15.18 -11.70 -14.99
C LEU A 213 15.17 -12.83 -13.97
N PHE A 214 14.08 -12.93 -13.23
CA PHE A 214 13.83 -14.04 -12.31
C PHE A 214 12.39 -14.56 -12.50
N GLU A 215 12.15 -15.78 -12.03
CA GLU A 215 10.82 -16.35 -11.93
C GLU A 215 10.37 -16.33 -10.46
N LEU A 216 9.11 -15.96 -10.22
CA LEU A 216 8.52 -16.09 -8.91
C LEU A 216 8.46 -17.57 -8.51
N PRO A 217 8.70 -17.93 -7.25
CA PRO A 217 8.53 -19.29 -6.77
C PRO A 217 7.16 -19.84 -7.14
N ALA A 218 7.09 -21.10 -7.58
CA ALA A 218 5.83 -21.75 -7.93
C ALA A 218 4.84 -21.68 -6.74
N GLY A 219 3.62 -21.21 -7.01
CA GLY A 219 2.59 -21.06 -5.96
C GLY A 219 2.90 -19.96 -4.94
N TYR A 220 3.71 -18.96 -5.30
CA TYR A 220 4.00 -17.84 -4.40
C TYR A 220 2.71 -17.09 -4.02
N GLU A 221 2.42 -17.09 -2.74
CA GLU A 221 1.38 -16.26 -2.11
C GLU A 221 1.95 -15.66 -0.82
N PHE A 222 1.93 -14.34 -0.72
CA PHE A 222 2.45 -13.67 0.48
C PHE A 222 1.65 -14.00 1.74
N SER A 223 0.33 -14.22 1.62
CA SER A 223 -0.55 -14.62 2.70
C SER A 223 -0.06 -15.87 3.44
N SER A 224 0.52 -16.83 2.72
CA SER A 224 1.12 -18.04 3.31
C SER A 224 2.37 -17.74 4.14
N ARG A 225 3.03 -16.61 3.90
CA ARG A 225 4.23 -16.16 4.61
C ARG A 225 3.91 -15.39 5.89
N CYS A 226 2.71 -14.82 6.00
CA CYS A 226 2.26 -14.09 7.20
C CYS A 226 1.71 -14.98 8.32
N GLY A 227 1.83 -16.28 8.19
CA GLY A 227 1.41 -17.40 9.05
C GLY A 227 0.71 -17.09 10.38
N GLY A 228 -0.62 -17.19 10.40
CA GLY A 228 -1.43 -17.47 11.59
C GLY A 228 -1.80 -16.29 12.48
N GLY A 229 -1.25 -15.10 12.31
CA GLY A 229 -1.55 -13.93 13.15
C GLY A 229 -1.93 -12.69 12.35
N ARG A 230 -2.54 -11.72 13.03
CA ARG A 230 -2.97 -10.42 12.45
C ARG A 230 -2.12 -9.26 12.99
N PHE A 231 -0.81 -9.49 13.12
CA PHE A 231 0.13 -8.53 13.71
C PHE A 231 0.96 -7.76 12.67
N GLY A 232 0.65 -7.89 11.38
CA GLY A 232 1.35 -7.20 10.31
C GLY A 232 2.21 -8.12 9.44
N SER A 233 3.11 -7.52 8.66
CA SER A 233 3.85 -8.21 7.59
C SER A 233 5.15 -8.88 8.01
N PHE A 234 5.58 -8.73 9.26
CA PHE A 234 6.82 -9.35 9.75
C PHE A 234 6.59 -10.81 10.14
N ALA A 235 7.18 -11.72 9.38
CA ALA A 235 7.11 -13.15 9.58
C ALA A 235 8.50 -13.78 9.61
N SER A 236 8.62 -14.95 10.22
CA SER A 236 9.77 -15.85 10.15
C SER A 236 9.34 -17.18 9.55
N ASP A 237 10.31 -18.06 9.28
CA ASP A 237 10.00 -19.43 8.86
C ASP A 237 9.50 -20.28 10.04
N ASP A 238 9.85 -19.88 11.28
CA ASP A 238 9.49 -20.59 12.51
C ASP A 238 8.11 -20.15 13.01
N LYS A 239 7.28 -21.13 13.30
CA LYS A 239 5.93 -20.93 13.86
C LYS A 239 5.93 -21.28 15.34
N ASP A 240 5.72 -20.28 16.17
CA ASP A 240 5.67 -20.43 17.62
C ASP A 240 4.23 -20.46 18.15
N VAL A 241 4.06 -21.12 19.32
CA VAL A 241 2.85 -21.05 20.11
C VAL A 241 3.01 -19.95 21.15
N TYR A 242 2.18 -18.93 21.05
CA TYR A 242 2.13 -17.82 22.00
C TYR A 242 1.10 -18.05 23.07
N VAL A 243 1.48 -17.83 24.32
CA VAL A 243 0.59 -17.82 25.48
C VAL A 243 0.86 -16.54 26.26
N ILE A 244 -0.13 -15.68 26.39
CA ILE A 244 0.02 -14.35 27.00
C ILE A 244 -1.13 -14.13 27.97
N ASP A 245 -0.82 -13.74 29.21
CA ASP A 245 -1.79 -13.35 30.23
C ASP A 245 -2.01 -11.84 30.19
N PHE A 246 -3.26 -11.43 30.27
CA PHE A 246 -3.70 -10.04 30.33
C PHE A 246 -4.42 -9.74 31.64
N TYR A 247 -4.18 -8.57 32.15
CA TYR A 247 -4.69 -8.10 33.44
C TYR A 247 -5.42 -6.76 33.27
N ARG A 248 -6.28 -6.42 34.23
CA ARG A 248 -7.00 -5.15 34.28
C ARG A 248 -7.74 -4.83 32.97
N ASP A 249 -7.61 -3.61 32.44
CA ASP A 249 -8.28 -3.15 31.24
C ASP A 249 -7.87 -3.93 29.97
N ALA A 250 -6.66 -4.51 29.95
CA ALA A 250 -6.18 -5.31 28.84
C ALA A 250 -6.96 -6.64 28.71
N ARG A 251 -7.66 -7.10 29.72
CA ARG A 251 -8.52 -8.31 29.66
C ARG A 251 -9.62 -8.12 28.63
N GLN A 252 -10.38 -7.02 28.71
CA GLN A 252 -11.45 -6.75 27.75
C GLN A 252 -10.89 -6.42 26.37
N TYR A 253 -9.82 -5.64 26.29
CA TYR A 253 -9.16 -5.28 25.06
C TYR A 253 -8.77 -6.50 24.21
N VAL A 254 -8.23 -7.56 24.84
CA VAL A 254 -7.82 -8.77 24.11
C VAL A 254 -9.03 -9.59 23.64
N LYS A 255 -10.14 -9.59 24.40
CA LYS A 255 -11.37 -10.32 24.03
C LYS A 255 -12.13 -9.69 22.87
N ASP A 256 -12.05 -8.38 22.72
CA ASP A 256 -12.79 -7.63 21.70
C ASP A 256 -12.22 -7.79 20.28
N ARG A 257 -11.12 -8.51 20.12
CA ARG A 257 -10.37 -8.57 18.84
C ARG A 257 -10.04 -9.99 18.41
N ILE A 258 -9.94 -10.17 17.11
CA ILE A 258 -9.41 -11.39 16.51
C ILE A 258 -7.94 -11.15 16.18
N TRP A 259 -7.05 -11.80 16.92
CA TRP A 259 -5.60 -11.70 16.82
C TRP A 259 -4.99 -12.79 15.93
N ALA A 260 -5.62 -13.96 15.90
CA ALA A 260 -5.24 -15.09 15.06
C ALA A 260 -6.46 -15.98 14.80
N ASP A 261 -6.44 -16.73 13.71
CA ASP A 261 -7.57 -17.60 13.34
C ASP A 261 -7.75 -18.80 14.29
N ASP A 262 -6.66 -19.23 14.93
CA ASP A 262 -6.62 -20.32 15.90
C ASP A 262 -6.61 -19.84 17.37
N GLN A 263 -6.93 -18.55 17.61
CA GLN A 263 -6.89 -18.05 18.98
C GLN A 263 -7.87 -18.74 19.92
N ALA A 264 -7.39 -19.07 21.11
CA ALA A 264 -8.19 -19.52 22.23
C ALA A 264 -8.06 -18.52 23.39
N ILE A 265 -9.19 -18.03 23.89
CA ILE A 265 -9.25 -17.08 25.01
C ILE A 265 -9.85 -17.79 26.20
N THR A 266 -9.21 -17.70 27.38
CA THR A 266 -9.63 -18.31 28.62
C THR A 266 -9.61 -17.28 29.74
N ASP A 267 -10.71 -17.09 30.43
CA ASP A 267 -10.80 -16.24 31.63
C ASP A 267 -10.47 -17.05 32.90
N PHE A 268 -9.67 -16.46 33.76
CA PHE A 268 -9.32 -16.94 35.09
C PHE A 268 -9.76 -15.90 36.12
N ASP A 269 -11.07 -15.87 36.40
CA ASP A 269 -11.70 -14.81 37.21
C ASP A 269 -11.18 -14.75 38.63
N LYS A 270 -10.79 -15.85 39.23
CA LYS A 270 -10.18 -15.86 40.57
C LYS A 270 -8.82 -15.17 40.64
N GLU A 271 -8.14 -15.11 39.51
CA GLU A 271 -6.79 -14.54 39.37
C GLU A 271 -6.82 -13.15 38.69
N ASP A 272 -8.01 -12.66 38.36
CA ASP A 272 -8.26 -11.43 37.63
C ASP A 272 -7.42 -11.33 36.36
N ARG A 273 -7.33 -12.42 35.59
CA ARG A 273 -6.59 -12.48 34.34
C ARG A 273 -7.36 -13.18 33.22
N THR A 274 -7.04 -12.80 31.98
CA THR A 274 -7.48 -13.44 30.75
C THR A 274 -6.25 -13.92 30.01
N GLN A 275 -6.24 -15.14 29.55
CA GLN A 275 -5.16 -15.70 28.76
C GLN A 275 -5.59 -15.87 27.32
N ILE A 276 -4.72 -15.46 26.39
CA ILE A 276 -4.83 -15.80 24.96
C ILE A 276 -3.75 -16.83 24.60
N LYS A 277 -4.14 -17.79 23.78
CA LYS A 277 -3.24 -18.76 23.15
C LYS A 277 -3.49 -18.78 21.65
N PHE A 278 -2.44 -18.70 20.84
CA PHE A 278 -2.50 -18.76 19.38
C PHE A 278 -1.13 -19.14 18.80
N THR A 279 -1.09 -19.44 17.49
CA THR A 279 0.16 -19.70 16.77
C THR A 279 0.44 -18.61 15.76
N SER A 280 1.71 -18.21 15.61
CA SER A 280 2.12 -17.20 14.65
C SER A 280 3.59 -17.28 14.28
N THR A 281 3.95 -16.75 13.11
CA THR A 281 5.33 -16.49 12.68
C THR A 281 5.73 -15.02 12.87
N GLN A 282 4.82 -14.15 13.34
CA GLN A 282 4.98 -12.69 13.40
C GLN A 282 5.64 -12.20 14.69
N PHE A 283 6.76 -12.82 15.05
CA PHE A 283 7.40 -12.69 16.37
C PHE A 283 7.74 -11.25 16.78
N LEU A 284 8.29 -10.43 15.88
CA LEU A 284 8.68 -9.05 16.21
C LEU A 284 7.47 -8.18 16.60
N LYS A 285 6.38 -8.28 15.87
CA LYS A 285 5.17 -7.51 16.13
C LYS A 285 4.46 -7.98 17.40
N ILE A 286 4.50 -9.27 17.69
CA ILE A 286 3.95 -9.83 18.93
C ILE A 286 4.79 -9.35 20.13
N GLN A 287 6.10 -9.35 20.03
CA GLN A 287 6.99 -8.81 21.07
C GLN A 287 6.70 -7.31 21.32
N GLU A 288 6.62 -6.50 20.26
CA GLU A 288 6.28 -5.07 20.34
C GLU A 288 4.90 -4.87 20.98
N TRP A 289 3.91 -5.70 20.61
CA TRP A 289 2.56 -5.66 21.16
C TRP A 289 2.53 -5.95 22.67
N VAL A 290 3.18 -7.02 23.10
CA VAL A 290 3.26 -7.38 24.54
C VAL A 290 3.92 -6.26 25.34
N LEU A 291 5.04 -5.71 24.86
CA LEU A 291 5.74 -4.60 25.51
C LEU A 291 4.91 -3.31 25.57
N SER A 292 4.10 -3.05 24.55
CA SER A 292 3.23 -1.86 24.49
C SER A 292 2.12 -1.86 25.55
N MET A 293 1.75 -3.04 26.07
CA MET A 293 0.75 -3.21 27.13
C MET A 293 1.34 -2.95 28.54
N GLY A 294 2.64 -2.72 28.64
CA GLY A 294 3.33 -2.51 29.91
C GLY A 294 3.13 -3.68 30.88
N GLY A 295 2.79 -3.37 32.13
CA GLY A 295 2.54 -4.40 33.16
C GLY A 295 1.20 -5.14 33.02
N ASN A 296 0.39 -4.81 32.01
CA ASN A 296 -0.92 -5.45 31.81
C ASN A 296 -0.86 -6.68 30.89
N ALA A 297 0.29 -6.98 30.27
CA ALA A 297 0.51 -8.19 29.48
C ALA A 297 1.79 -8.90 29.94
N ILE A 298 1.68 -10.19 30.22
CA ILE A 298 2.80 -11.04 30.65
C ILE A 298 2.88 -12.25 29.73
N PRO A 299 3.95 -12.40 28.93
CA PRO A 299 4.13 -13.58 28.11
C PRO A 299 4.45 -14.80 28.97
N ARG A 300 3.88 -15.97 28.61
CA ARG A 300 4.12 -17.27 29.25
C ARG A 300 4.81 -18.24 28.32
N ALA A 301 4.62 -18.07 27.01
CA ALA A 301 5.27 -18.84 25.97
C ALA A 301 5.34 -18.01 24.66
N PRO A 302 6.31 -18.26 23.77
CA PRO A 302 7.43 -19.21 23.94
C PRO A 302 8.50 -18.68 24.93
N GLU A 303 9.40 -19.56 25.37
CA GLU A 303 10.41 -19.24 26.39
C GLU A 303 11.31 -18.05 25.97
N TRP A 304 11.72 -18.00 24.71
CA TRP A 304 12.54 -16.90 24.20
C TRP A 304 11.84 -15.53 24.35
N LEU A 305 10.51 -15.49 24.16
CA LEU A 305 9.74 -14.25 24.32
C LEU A 305 9.68 -13.82 25.79
N VAL A 306 9.53 -14.77 26.70
CA VAL A 306 9.53 -14.52 28.16
C VAL A 306 10.88 -13.96 28.60
N GLU A 307 11.98 -14.53 28.14
CA GLU A 307 13.33 -14.07 28.46
C GLU A 307 13.59 -12.68 27.87
N GLU A 308 13.28 -12.46 26.60
CA GLU A 308 13.44 -11.16 25.94
C GLU A 308 12.61 -10.08 26.62
N TRP A 309 11.36 -10.38 26.98
CA TRP A 309 10.47 -9.46 27.71
C TRP A 309 11.10 -9.06 29.07
N LYS A 310 11.64 -10.01 29.84
CA LYS A 310 12.35 -9.73 31.10
C LYS A 310 13.59 -8.86 30.88
N ASN A 311 14.38 -9.15 29.84
CA ASN A 311 15.55 -8.40 29.49
C ASN A 311 15.21 -6.95 29.14
N GLN A 312 14.19 -6.71 28.33
CA GLN A 312 13.72 -5.37 27.97
C GLN A 312 13.24 -4.58 29.21
N ILE A 313 12.47 -5.21 30.11
CA ILE A 313 12.06 -4.57 31.38
C ILE A 313 13.28 -4.20 32.22
N SER A 314 14.24 -5.09 32.35
CA SER A 314 15.46 -4.84 33.11
C SER A 314 16.24 -3.66 32.55
N GLN A 315 16.38 -3.57 31.22
CA GLN A 315 17.00 -2.45 30.53
C GLN A 315 16.22 -1.13 30.73
N MET A 316 14.88 -1.18 30.67
CA MET A 316 14.05 0.00 30.94
C MET A 316 14.29 0.53 32.37
N VAL A 317 14.32 -0.36 33.37
CA VAL A 317 14.61 0.02 34.76
C VAL A 317 16.02 0.60 34.91
N GLU A 318 17.01 0.02 34.25
CA GLU A 318 18.37 0.52 34.31
C GLU A 318 18.55 1.90 33.66
N ASN A 319 17.89 2.12 32.54
CA ASN A 319 17.91 3.41 31.86
C ASN A 319 17.26 4.55 32.67
N THR A 320 16.36 4.26 33.62
CA THR A 320 15.80 5.28 34.52
C THR A 320 16.75 5.72 35.62
N LYS A 321 17.88 5.01 35.82
CA LYS A 321 18.91 5.34 36.81
C LYS A 321 20.01 6.26 36.26
N ARG A 322 19.98 6.52 34.96
CA ARG A 322 20.91 7.42 34.25
C ARG A 322 20.37 8.84 34.17
#